data_adbb6d6089e6b077ce6328e7ab4e3365
#
_entry.id   adbb6d6089e6b077ce6328e7ab4e3365
#
_cell.length_a   1.000
_cell.length_b   1.000
_cell.length_c   1.000
_cell.angle_alpha   90.00
_cell.angle_beta   90.00
_cell.angle_gamma   90.00
#
_symmetry.space_group_name_H-M   'P 1'
#
loop_
_entity.id
_entity.type
_entity.pdbx_description
1 polymer ?
#
loop_
_entity_poly.entity_id
_entity_poly.type
_entity_poly.pdbx_seq_one_letter_code
_entity_poly.pdbx_strand_id
1 'polypeptide(L)'
;MEGNNLLIPIIAGGICLAISIYGLAVAKDRFFALGGLFLYSFIPIIHRVGLLLEDPQDYFSFVSIVIFIVQAILASPFGGFLSPNKDSVQKTWSLKVQSSILVINASFAYLILTNPLLPTVIGVYHAIYSLMMLVAISKTLSGKMDLK
;
A
#
# COMPACT_ATOMS: atom_id res chain seq x y z
N MET A 1 -15.42 12.53 21.48
CA MET A 1 -15.16 11.05 21.53
C MET A 1 -14.28 10.56 20.37
N GLU A 2 -13.29 11.34 19.91
CA GLU A 2 -12.58 11.04 18.64
C GLU A 2 -11.15 10.49 18.80
N GLY A 3 -10.58 10.53 19.99
CA GLY A 3 -9.16 10.15 20.18
C GLY A 3 -8.86 8.64 20.15
N ASN A 4 -9.82 7.79 20.50
CA ASN A 4 -9.56 6.35 20.63
C ASN A 4 -9.73 5.55 19.32
N ASN A 5 -10.41 6.10 18.32
CA ASN A 5 -10.69 5.37 17.07
C ASN A 5 -9.48 5.28 16.13
N LEU A 6 -8.46 6.13 16.31
CA LEU A 6 -7.26 6.13 15.45
C LEU A 6 -6.14 5.20 15.97
N LEU A 7 -6.16 4.81 17.23
CA LEU A 7 -5.08 4.01 17.83
C LEU A 7 -4.95 2.64 17.15
N ILE A 8 -6.07 1.96 16.92
CA ILE A 8 -6.06 0.64 16.26
C ILE A 8 -5.52 0.72 14.83
N PRO A 9 -6.02 1.61 13.95
CA PRO A 9 -5.44 1.80 12.61
C PRO A 9 -3.95 2.17 12.62
N ILE A 10 -3.50 2.97 13.58
CA ILE A 10 -2.09 3.35 13.70
C ILE A 10 -1.23 2.14 14.06
N ILE A 11 -1.62 1.35 15.07
CA ILE A 11 -0.87 0.16 15.47
C ILE A 11 -0.86 -0.88 14.34
N ALA A 12 -2.03 -1.18 13.77
CA ALA A 12 -2.15 -2.12 12.67
C ALA A 12 -1.33 -1.67 11.44
N GLY A 13 -1.38 -0.38 11.10
CA GLY A 13 -0.57 0.19 10.02
C GLY A 13 0.92 0.07 10.29
N GLY A 14 1.37 0.30 11.53
CA GLY A 14 2.75 0.12 11.95
C GLY A 14 3.24 -1.32 11.81
N ILE A 15 2.42 -2.30 12.17
CA ILE A 15 2.74 -3.74 11.99
C ILE A 15 2.85 -4.08 10.50
N CYS A 16 1.90 -3.65 9.68
CA CYS A 16 1.93 -3.86 8.23
C CYS A 16 3.19 -3.25 7.60
N LEU A 17 3.55 -2.04 8.04
CA LEU A 17 4.76 -1.37 7.58
C LEU A 17 6.02 -2.13 7.98
N ALA A 18 6.09 -2.64 9.21
CA ALA A 18 7.23 -3.44 9.68
C ALA A 18 7.41 -4.73 8.86
N ILE A 19 6.32 -5.42 8.50
CA ILE A 19 6.34 -6.59 7.61
C ILE A 19 6.92 -6.21 6.25
N SER A 20 6.47 -5.10 5.67
CA SER A 20 6.96 -4.63 4.37
C SER A 20 8.44 -4.22 4.41
N ILE A 21 8.88 -3.54 5.47
CA ILE A 21 10.29 -3.17 5.67
C ILE A 21 11.16 -4.43 5.81
N TYR A 22 10.72 -5.40 6.60
CA TYR A 22 11.41 -6.69 6.72
C TYR A 22 11.57 -7.38 5.37
N GLY A 23 10.49 -7.48 4.59
CA GLY A 23 10.52 -8.06 3.25
C GLY A 23 11.48 -7.36 2.30
N LEU A 24 11.51 -6.03 2.35
CA LEU A 24 12.36 -5.24 1.46
C LEU A 24 13.84 -5.23 1.88
N ALA A 25 14.11 -5.10 3.18
CA ALA A 25 15.46 -4.87 3.71
C ALA A 25 16.18 -6.18 4.05
N VAL A 26 15.50 -7.14 4.65
CA VAL A 26 16.07 -8.36 5.22
C VAL A 26 15.84 -9.55 4.30
N ALA A 27 14.59 -9.91 4.08
CA ALA A 27 14.25 -11.08 3.25
C ALA A 27 14.59 -10.86 1.77
N LYS A 28 14.56 -9.59 1.30
CA LYS A 28 14.73 -9.21 -0.11
C LYS A 28 13.73 -9.91 -1.02
N ASP A 29 12.55 -10.19 -0.47
CA ASP A 29 11.50 -10.99 -1.05
C ASP A 29 10.29 -10.09 -1.34
N ARG A 30 9.81 -10.16 -2.58
CA ARG A 30 8.63 -9.43 -3.03
C ARG A 30 7.38 -9.82 -2.23
N PHE A 31 7.22 -11.08 -1.89
CA PHE A 31 6.06 -11.58 -1.16
C PHE A 31 5.86 -10.83 0.17
N PHE A 32 6.91 -10.73 1.00
CA PHE A 32 6.83 -10.00 2.26
C PHE A 32 6.77 -8.48 2.05
N ALA A 33 7.54 -7.96 1.08
CA ALA A 33 7.55 -6.51 0.80
C ALA A 33 6.17 -5.98 0.41
N LEU A 34 5.43 -6.71 -0.42
CA LEU A 34 4.07 -6.36 -0.83
C LEU A 34 3.01 -6.90 0.13
N GLY A 35 3.27 -7.99 0.85
CA GLY A 35 2.33 -8.62 1.79
C GLY A 35 1.90 -7.66 2.91
N GLY A 36 2.82 -6.92 3.49
CA GLY A 36 2.48 -5.90 4.48
C GLY A 36 1.61 -4.79 3.89
N LEU A 37 1.89 -4.36 2.66
CA LEU A 37 1.07 -3.36 1.97
C LEU A 37 -0.31 -3.91 1.56
N PHE A 38 -0.40 -5.17 1.19
CA PHE A 38 -1.66 -5.87 0.97
C PHE A 38 -2.55 -5.79 2.22
N LEU A 39 -2.02 -6.18 3.37
CA LEU A 39 -2.74 -6.10 4.65
C LEU A 39 -3.09 -4.65 5.02
N TYR A 40 -2.15 -3.73 4.81
CA TYR A 40 -2.40 -2.29 5.06
C TYR A 40 -3.58 -1.76 4.25
N SER A 41 -3.79 -2.23 3.02
CA SER A 41 -4.87 -1.74 2.15
C SER A 41 -6.27 -1.96 2.76
N PHE A 42 -6.45 -2.96 3.61
CA PHE A 42 -7.73 -3.21 4.29
C PHE A 42 -8.05 -2.17 5.37
N ILE A 43 -7.04 -1.55 5.98
CA ILE A 43 -7.26 -0.54 7.04
C ILE A 43 -8.06 0.66 6.51
N PRO A 44 -7.61 1.36 5.44
CA PRO A 44 -8.39 2.45 4.87
C PRO A 44 -9.71 1.98 4.25
N ILE A 45 -9.79 0.78 3.68
CA ILE A 45 -11.06 0.24 3.15
C ILE A 45 -12.09 0.17 4.28
N ILE A 46 -11.77 -0.49 5.40
CA ILE A 46 -12.71 -0.67 6.52
C ILE A 46 -13.11 0.70 7.09
N HIS A 47 -12.15 1.60 7.28
CA HIS A 47 -12.42 2.94 7.79
C HIS A 47 -13.34 3.74 6.85
N ARG A 48 -13.07 3.70 5.54
CA ARG A 48 -13.87 4.43 4.53
C ARG A 48 -15.25 3.82 4.32
N VAL A 49 -15.39 2.51 4.46
CA VAL A 49 -16.73 1.87 4.47
C VAL A 49 -17.56 2.39 5.64
N GLY A 50 -16.96 2.51 6.84
CA GLY A 50 -17.65 3.11 7.98
C GLY A 50 -18.18 4.51 7.68
N LEU A 51 -17.33 5.40 7.13
CA LEU A 51 -17.73 6.77 6.76
C LEU A 51 -18.82 6.78 5.67
N LEU A 52 -18.73 5.90 4.68
CA LEU A 52 -19.71 5.80 3.60
C LEU A 52 -21.09 5.29 4.10
N LEU A 53 -21.11 4.49 5.17
CA LEU A 53 -22.36 4.06 5.81
C LEU A 53 -23.03 5.21 6.59
N GLU A 54 -22.24 6.17 7.11
CA GLU A 54 -22.74 7.37 7.78
C GLU A 54 -23.19 8.45 6.77
N ASP A 55 -22.42 8.63 5.69
CA ASP A 55 -22.75 9.54 4.57
C ASP A 55 -22.60 8.82 3.22
N PRO A 56 -23.69 8.24 2.67
CA PRO A 56 -23.68 7.57 1.36
C PRO A 56 -23.29 8.44 0.18
N GLN A 57 -23.24 9.77 0.35
CA GLN A 57 -22.83 10.72 -0.69
C GLN A 57 -21.37 11.12 -0.59
N ASP A 58 -20.59 10.55 0.34
CA ASP A 58 -19.15 10.78 0.43
C ASP A 58 -18.38 10.11 -0.73
N TYR A 59 -18.37 10.81 -1.87
CA TYR A 59 -17.65 10.36 -3.08
C TYR A 59 -16.15 10.12 -2.82
N PHE A 60 -15.54 10.88 -1.91
CA PHE A 60 -14.12 10.68 -1.59
C PHE A 60 -13.88 9.33 -0.92
N SER A 61 -14.75 8.93 0.02
CA SER A 61 -14.68 7.61 0.63
C SER A 61 -14.94 6.50 -0.39
N PHE A 62 -15.92 6.65 -1.27
CA PHE A 62 -16.18 5.67 -2.34
C PHE A 62 -14.97 5.48 -3.25
N VAL A 63 -14.42 6.56 -3.80
CA VAL A 63 -13.25 6.51 -4.68
C VAL A 63 -12.03 5.93 -3.95
N SER A 64 -11.82 6.28 -2.69
CA SER A 64 -10.73 5.75 -1.87
C SER A 64 -10.86 4.23 -1.71
N ILE A 65 -12.05 3.70 -1.42
CA ILE A 65 -12.31 2.25 -1.32
C ILE A 65 -11.90 1.55 -2.62
N VAL A 66 -12.35 2.05 -3.77
CA VAL A 66 -12.02 1.46 -5.08
C VAL A 66 -10.50 1.43 -5.29
N ILE A 67 -9.81 2.54 -5.02
CA ILE A 67 -8.35 2.63 -5.20
C ILE A 67 -7.62 1.65 -4.27
N PHE A 68 -8.03 1.52 -3.00
CA PHE A 68 -7.40 0.59 -2.06
C PHE A 68 -7.73 -0.88 -2.35
N ILE A 69 -8.88 -1.18 -2.94
CA ILE A 69 -9.17 -2.52 -3.50
C ILE A 69 -8.19 -2.82 -4.65
N VAL A 70 -8.00 -1.89 -5.58
CA VAL A 70 -7.00 -2.04 -6.65
C VAL A 70 -5.59 -2.23 -6.07
N GLN A 71 -5.21 -1.44 -5.07
CA GLN A 71 -3.93 -1.61 -4.40
C GLN A 71 -3.79 -2.99 -3.74
N ALA A 72 -4.82 -3.48 -3.06
CA ALA A 72 -4.83 -4.81 -2.47
C ALA A 72 -4.64 -5.90 -3.53
N ILE A 73 -5.33 -5.81 -4.66
CA ILE A 73 -5.17 -6.74 -5.79
C ILE A 73 -3.74 -6.72 -6.32
N LEU A 74 -3.17 -5.53 -6.55
CA LEU A 74 -1.81 -5.35 -7.06
C LEU A 74 -0.74 -5.85 -6.08
N ALA A 75 -0.95 -5.64 -4.78
CA ALA A 75 -0.03 -6.03 -3.71
C ALA A 75 -0.27 -7.47 -3.23
N SER A 76 -1.31 -8.15 -3.73
CA SER A 76 -1.68 -9.48 -3.29
C SER A 76 -0.52 -10.47 -3.42
N PRO A 77 -0.20 -11.21 -2.36
CA PRO A 77 0.78 -12.29 -2.43
C PRO A 77 0.32 -13.44 -3.36
N PHE A 78 -0.97 -13.53 -3.64
CA PHE A 78 -1.55 -14.45 -4.61
C PHE A 78 -1.44 -13.98 -6.06
N GLY A 79 -0.76 -12.86 -6.30
CA GLY A 79 -0.51 -12.26 -7.62
C GLY A 79 0.29 -13.14 -8.58
N GLY A 80 0.78 -14.31 -8.15
CA GLY A 80 1.23 -15.39 -9.04
C GLY A 80 0.17 -15.81 -10.07
N PHE A 81 -1.11 -15.58 -9.78
CA PHE A 81 -2.20 -15.76 -10.73
C PHE A 81 -2.16 -14.78 -11.91
N LEU A 82 -1.59 -13.60 -11.69
CA LEU A 82 -1.51 -12.53 -12.69
C LEU A 82 -0.10 -12.40 -13.30
N SER A 83 0.88 -13.14 -12.78
CA SER A 83 2.28 -13.06 -13.22
C SER A 83 2.57 -14.18 -14.21
N PRO A 84 2.92 -13.87 -15.47
CA PRO A 84 3.38 -14.89 -16.43
C PRO A 84 4.70 -15.55 -15.94
N ASN A 85 4.82 -16.85 -16.11
CA ASN A 85 5.92 -17.70 -15.62
C ASN A 85 7.29 -17.49 -16.32
N LYS A 86 7.57 -16.33 -16.91
CA LYS A 86 8.86 -16.05 -17.56
C LYS A 86 9.59 -14.91 -16.84
N ASP A 87 10.86 -15.11 -16.49
CA ASP A 87 11.67 -14.17 -15.70
C ASP A 87 11.67 -12.72 -16.21
N SER A 88 11.76 -12.50 -17.53
CA SER A 88 11.71 -11.17 -18.12
C SER A 88 10.34 -10.49 -17.97
N VAL A 89 9.28 -11.28 -18.09
CA VAL A 89 7.91 -10.81 -17.96
C VAL A 89 7.57 -10.53 -16.50
N GLN A 90 8.10 -11.35 -15.57
CA GLN A 90 7.97 -11.10 -14.13
C GLN A 90 8.60 -9.77 -13.73
N LYS A 91 9.80 -9.46 -14.24
CA LYS A 91 10.48 -8.19 -13.97
C LYS A 91 9.65 -7.00 -14.44
N THR A 92 9.19 -7.01 -15.68
CA THR A 92 8.38 -5.94 -16.27
C THR A 92 7.05 -5.78 -15.52
N TRP A 93 6.40 -6.89 -15.18
CA TRP A 93 5.17 -6.89 -14.41
C TRP A 93 5.38 -6.33 -13.00
N SER A 94 6.43 -6.80 -12.30
CA SER A 94 6.79 -6.30 -10.98
C SER A 94 7.02 -4.80 -10.97
N LEU A 95 7.72 -4.25 -11.98
CA LEU A 95 7.93 -2.82 -12.10
C LEU A 95 6.63 -2.06 -12.33
N LYS A 96 5.71 -2.57 -13.15
CA LYS A 96 4.38 -1.96 -13.35
C LYS A 96 3.59 -1.91 -12.04
N VAL A 97 3.55 -3.02 -11.30
CA VAL A 97 2.87 -3.11 -10.00
C VAL A 97 3.48 -2.12 -9.00
N GLN A 98 4.79 -2.15 -8.84
CA GLN A 98 5.49 -1.25 -7.89
C GLN A 98 5.30 0.22 -8.25
N SER A 99 5.32 0.57 -9.55
CA SER A 99 5.08 1.94 -10.01
C SER A 99 3.64 2.38 -9.78
N SER A 100 2.66 1.52 -10.01
CA SER A 100 1.26 1.82 -9.74
C SER A 100 1.01 2.05 -8.25
N ILE A 101 1.57 1.20 -7.39
CA ILE A 101 1.49 1.34 -5.94
C ILE A 101 2.20 2.61 -5.46
N LEU A 102 3.35 2.96 -6.06
CA LEU A 102 4.06 4.21 -5.78
C LEU A 102 3.14 5.41 -6.05
N VAL A 103 2.51 5.46 -7.23
CA VAL A 103 1.62 6.57 -7.60
C VAL A 103 0.44 6.68 -6.64
N ILE A 104 -0.21 5.56 -6.31
CA ILE A 104 -1.32 5.53 -5.35
C ILE A 104 -0.88 6.13 -4.01
N ASN A 105 0.20 5.61 -3.42
CA ASN A 105 0.62 6.06 -2.10
C ASN A 105 1.16 7.49 -2.10
N ALA A 106 1.89 7.92 -3.14
CA ALA A 106 2.36 9.30 -3.26
C ALA A 106 1.18 10.29 -3.36
N SER A 107 0.15 9.93 -4.12
CA SER A 107 -1.05 10.76 -4.24
C SER A 107 -1.80 10.88 -2.91
N PHE A 108 -2.00 9.77 -2.19
CA PHE A 108 -2.64 9.82 -0.87
C PHE A 108 -1.77 10.52 0.18
N ALA A 109 -0.46 10.33 0.17
CA ALA A 109 0.45 11.08 1.03
C ALA A 109 0.28 12.59 0.80
N TYR A 110 0.32 13.03 -0.45
CA TYR A 110 0.15 14.44 -0.81
C TYR A 110 -1.23 14.95 -0.33
N LEU A 111 -2.32 14.29 -0.68
CA LEU A 111 -3.67 14.70 -0.32
C LEU A 111 -3.87 14.80 1.20
N ILE A 112 -3.35 13.83 1.96
CA ILE A 112 -3.54 13.80 3.41
C ILE A 112 -2.62 14.80 4.10
N LEU A 113 -1.36 14.93 3.70
CA LEU A 113 -0.40 15.83 4.34
C LEU A 113 -0.66 17.31 4.04
N THR A 114 -1.35 17.60 2.92
CA THR A 114 -1.75 18.98 2.57
C THR A 114 -3.12 19.37 3.10
N ASN A 115 -3.91 18.41 3.60
CA ASN A 115 -5.23 18.70 4.18
C ASN A 115 -5.18 18.65 5.71
N PRO A 116 -5.30 19.81 6.41
CA PRO A 116 -5.20 19.87 7.88
C PRO A 116 -6.35 19.14 8.61
N LEU A 117 -7.42 18.78 7.91
CA LEU A 117 -8.56 18.06 8.47
C LEU A 117 -8.33 16.54 8.51
N LEU A 118 -7.28 16.03 7.85
CA LEU A 118 -6.98 14.60 7.78
C LEU A 118 -5.85 14.22 8.75
N PRO A 119 -5.88 12.98 9.31
CA PRO A 119 -4.87 12.54 10.25
C PRO A 119 -3.48 12.46 9.61
N THR A 120 -2.58 13.36 9.96
CA THR A 120 -1.21 13.45 9.41
C THR A 120 -0.45 12.13 9.47
N VAL A 121 -0.65 11.33 10.54
CA VAL A 121 0.02 10.03 10.70
C VAL A 121 -0.31 9.06 9.56
N ILE A 122 -1.51 9.10 9.03
CA ILE A 122 -1.91 8.26 7.87
C ILE A 122 -1.16 8.74 6.62
N GLY A 123 -1.04 10.05 6.41
CA GLY A 123 -0.23 10.61 5.33
C GLY A 123 1.24 10.20 5.41
N VAL A 124 1.79 10.14 6.63
CA VAL A 124 3.17 9.67 6.86
C VAL A 124 3.32 8.19 6.46
N TYR A 125 2.38 7.32 6.78
CA TYR A 125 2.43 5.92 6.32
C TYR A 125 2.47 5.82 4.79
N HIS A 126 1.61 6.56 4.10
CA HIS A 126 1.62 6.59 2.63
C HIS A 126 2.93 7.14 2.07
N ALA A 127 3.53 8.17 2.69
CA ALA A 127 4.83 8.69 2.30
C ALA A 127 5.94 7.63 2.45
N ILE A 128 5.95 6.89 3.56
CA ILE A 128 6.92 5.81 3.79
C ILE A 128 6.73 4.69 2.76
N TYR A 129 5.48 4.25 2.50
CA TYR A 129 5.21 3.25 1.46
C TYR A 129 5.65 3.72 0.07
N SER A 130 5.51 5.01 -0.25
CA SER A 130 6.02 5.57 -1.50
C SER A 130 7.54 5.44 -1.61
N LEU A 131 8.26 5.81 -0.56
CA LEU A 131 9.73 5.66 -0.51
C LEU A 131 10.16 4.20 -0.61
N MET A 132 9.44 3.29 0.05
CA MET A 132 9.69 1.86 -0.05
C MET A 132 9.50 1.34 -1.47
N MET A 133 8.48 1.80 -2.20
CA MET A 133 8.28 1.41 -3.60
C MET A 133 9.40 1.93 -4.50
N LEU A 134 9.94 3.12 -4.27
CA LEU A 134 11.13 3.60 -4.99
C LEU A 134 12.34 2.67 -4.75
N VAL A 135 12.57 2.25 -3.50
CA VAL A 135 13.64 1.30 -3.18
C VAL A 135 13.37 -0.07 -3.82
N ALA A 136 12.13 -0.56 -3.79
CA ALA A 136 11.74 -1.81 -4.42
C ALA A 136 11.96 -1.79 -5.93
N ILE A 137 11.58 -0.71 -6.62
CA ILE A 137 11.84 -0.49 -8.05
C ILE A 137 13.34 -0.55 -8.33
N SER A 138 14.16 0.19 -7.55
CA SER A 138 15.61 0.19 -7.70
C SER A 138 16.22 -1.21 -7.53
N LYS A 139 15.78 -1.98 -6.52
CA LYS A 139 16.23 -3.36 -6.29
C LYS A 139 15.78 -4.30 -7.42
N THR A 140 14.57 -4.13 -7.93
CA THR A 140 14.05 -4.91 -9.06
C THR A 140 14.85 -4.64 -10.34
N LEU A 141 15.17 -3.38 -10.62
CA LEU A 141 15.98 -2.98 -11.77
C LEU A 141 17.40 -3.56 -11.70
N SER A 142 18.01 -3.54 -10.50
CA SER A 142 19.37 -4.05 -10.26
C SER A 142 19.44 -5.57 -10.05
N GLY A 143 18.33 -6.30 -10.14
CA GLY A 143 18.30 -7.76 -9.92
C GLY A 143 18.59 -8.19 -8.47
N LYS A 144 18.44 -7.29 -7.50
CA LYS A 144 18.70 -7.54 -6.07
C LYS A 144 17.46 -7.95 -5.28
N MET A 145 16.33 -8.17 -5.94
CA MET A 145 15.06 -8.55 -5.33
C MET A 145 14.61 -9.89 -5.91
N ASP A 146 14.25 -10.83 -5.06
CA ASP A 146 13.60 -12.07 -5.49
C ASP A 146 12.17 -11.73 -5.98
N LEU A 147 11.85 -12.19 -7.18
CA LEU A 147 10.58 -11.95 -7.84
C LEU A 147 9.68 -13.20 -7.89
N LYS A 148 10.15 -14.30 -7.29
CA LYS A 148 9.40 -15.57 -7.24
C LYS A 148 8.23 -15.51 -6.27
#